data_5660095d05144583bc24398a9a793a1f
#
_entry.id   5660095d05144583bc24398a9a793a1f
#
_cell.length_a   1.000
_cell.length_b   1.000
_cell.length_c   1.000
_cell.angle_alpha   90.00
_cell.angle_beta   90.00
_cell.angle_gamma   90.00
#
_symmetry.space_group_name_H-M   'P 1'
#
loop_
_entity.id
_entity.type
_entity.pdbx_description
1 polymer ?
#
loop_
_entity_poly.entity_id
_entity_poly.type
_entity_poly.pdbx_seq_one_letter_code
_entity_poly.pdbx_strand_id
1 'polypeptide(L)'
;MSEEKKKTAREIIEGYDGPPVRIMEVCGTHTHEIFRLGIRKLLPKQVELISGPGCPVCVTQVGFIDEAVYLALECGVTICTFGDLVRVPGTEMSLAGAREKGAKVRIVYSPVDAEQYAKDHPEEQVVFLAVGFETTTPASCLAVRKASEDGLTNFALLVANKTMPGAYAALKGSADVFLYPGHVNAITGTELCESLVDEGVS
;
A
#
# COMPACT_ATOMS: atom_id res chain seq x y z
N MET A 1 22.25 22.80 40.81
CA MET A 1 21.56 22.71 39.52
C MET A 1 20.81 21.38 39.52
N SER A 2 19.49 21.42 39.72
CA SER A 2 18.65 20.21 39.71
C SER A 2 18.59 19.68 38.26
N GLU A 3 19.07 18.46 38.04
CA GLU A 3 18.81 17.75 36.78
C GLU A 3 17.29 17.63 36.63
N GLU A 4 16.71 18.38 35.71
CA GLU A 4 15.32 18.17 35.31
C GLU A 4 15.20 16.74 34.73
N LYS A 5 14.53 15.91 35.49
CA LYS A 5 14.25 14.50 35.09
C LYS A 5 13.44 14.52 33.81
N LYS A 6 14.06 14.18 32.66
CA LYS A 6 13.36 14.10 31.38
C LYS A 6 12.16 13.15 31.49
N LYS A 7 10.97 13.67 31.19
CA LYS A 7 9.75 12.86 31.16
C LYS A 7 9.90 11.73 30.13
N THR A 8 9.43 10.56 30.45
CA THR A 8 9.33 9.44 29.50
C THR A 8 8.27 9.72 28.44
N ALA A 9 8.35 9.07 27.28
CA ALA A 9 7.34 9.20 26.22
C ALA A 9 5.92 8.88 26.74
N ARG A 10 5.79 7.89 27.62
CA ARG A 10 4.53 7.53 28.27
C ARG A 10 4.00 8.67 29.14
N GLU A 11 4.83 9.27 29.99
CA GLU A 11 4.44 10.41 30.85
C GLU A 11 4.04 11.63 30.04
N ILE A 12 4.65 11.83 28.85
CA ILE A 12 4.29 12.92 27.95
C ILE A 12 2.90 12.66 27.34
N ILE A 13 2.64 11.44 26.86
CA ILE A 13 1.37 11.06 26.24
C ILE A 13 0.23 11.11 27.28
N GLU A 14 0.41 10.46 28.43
CA GLU A 14 -0.60 10.41 29.49
C GLU A 14 -0.87 11.80 30.13
N GLY A 15 0.11 12.68 30.09
CA GLY A 15 0.02 14.04 30.62
C GLY A 15 -0.47 15.10 29.64
N TYR A 16 -0.96 14.72 28.46
CA TYR A 16 -1.52 15.70 27.52
C TYR A 16 -2.85 16.26 28.06
N ASP A 17 -2.89 17.57 28.22
CA ASP A 17 -4.04 18.34 28.74
C ASP A 17 -4.55 19.40 27.75
N GLY A 18 -4.11 19.32 26.48
CA GLY A 18 -4.49 20.21 25.38
C GLY A 18 -5.93 19.97 24.88
N PRO A 19 -6.33 20.71 23.84
CA PRO A 19 -7.66 20.56 23.22
C PRO A 19 -7.84 19.16 22.61
N PRO A 20 -9.09 18.73 22.34
CA PRO A 20 -9.33 17.52 21.57
C PRO A 20 -8.57 17.53 20.25
N VAL A 21 -7.90 16.42 19.93
CA VAL A 21 -7.13 16.26 18.68
C VAL A 21 -7.42 14.90 18.05
N ARG A 22 -7.66 14.91 16.77
CA ARG A 22 -7.84 13.70 15.93
C ARG A 22 -6.57 13.49 15.11
N ILE A 23 -5.93 12.36 15.31
CA ILE A 23 -4.69 12.00 14.64
C ILE A 23 -4.99 10.84 13.70
N MET A 24 -4.76 11.02 12.39
CA MET A 24 -4.93 9.96 11.41
C MET A 24 -3.60 9.33 11.04
N GLU A 25 -3.48 8.03 11.26
CA GLU A 25 -2.39 7.25 10.73
C GLU A 25 -2.67 6.83 9.27
N VAL A 26 -1.76 7.11 8.36
CA VAL A 26 -1.90 6.78 6.93
C VAL A 26 -0.86 5.75 6.49
N CYS A 27 -0.72 4.68 7.30
CA CYS A 27 0.20 3.58 7.02
C CYS A 27 -0.22 2.32 7.78
N GLY A 28 -0.37 1.19 7.08
CA GLY A 28 -0.70 -0.09 7.70
C GLY A 28 0.32 -0.54 8.76
N THR A 29 1.60 -0.18 8.61
CA THR A 29 2.64 -0.42 9.61
C THR A 29 2.39 0.36 10.90
N HIS A 30 1.95 1.62 10.80
CA HIS A 30 1.56 2.41 11.97
C HIS A 30 0.40 1.76 12.70
N THR A 31 -0.67 1.40 11.98
CA THR A 31 -1.83 0.72 12.55
C THR A 31 -1.42 -0.55 13.29
N HIS A 32 -0.57 -1.37 12.67
CA HIS A 32 -0.07 -2.61 13.27
C HIS A 32 0.69 -2.35 14.58
N GLU A 33 1.65 -1.41 14.56
CA GLU A 33 2.47 -1.09 15.75
C GLU A 33 1.64 -0.44 16.87
N ILE A 34 0.69 0.42 16.55
CA ILE A 34 -0.24 1.04 17.51
C ILE A 34 -1.06 -0.04 18.23
N PHE A 35 -1.52 -1.05 17.48
CA PHE A 35 -2.23 -2.20 18.08
C PHE A 35 -1.29 -3.08 18.90
N ARG A 36 -0.15 -3.47 18.34
CA ARG A 36 0.83 -4.35 18.98
C ARG A 36 1.32 -3.79 20.33
N LEU A 37 1.57 -2.49 20.38
CA LEU A 37 2.06 -1.80 21.57
C LEU A 37 0.94 -1.31 22.51
N GLY A 38 -0.33 -1.48 22.12
CA GLY A 38 -1.47 -1.04 22.92
C GLY A 38 -1.55 0.47 23.12
N ILE A 39 -1.00 1.27 22.19
CA ILE A 39 -0.87 2.74 22.34
C ILE A 39 -2.23 3.39 22.56
N ARG A 40 -3.30 2.92 21.91
CA ARG A 40 -4.66 3.45 22.10
C ARG A 40 -5.12 3.48 23.57
N LYS A 41 -4.60 2.56 24.41
CA LYS A 41 -4.94 2.49 25.84
C LYS A 41 -4.17 3.49 26.68
N LEU A 42 -3.09 4.03 26.15
CA LEU A 42 -2.24 5.03 26.84
C LEU A 42 -2.69 6.46 26.54
N LEU A 43 -3.51 6.65 25.51
CA LEU A 43 -3.94 7.98 25.08
C LEU A 43 -4.99 8.56 26.03
N PRO A 44 -4.88 9.84 26.39
CA PRO A 44 -5.95 10.54 27.10
C PRO A 44 -7.19 10.66 26.22
N LYS A 45 -8.34 10.88 26.87
CA LYS A 45 -9.66 10.86 26.19
C LYS A 45 -9.83 11.90 25.08
N GLN A 46 -9.06 12.99 25.13
CA GLN A 46 -9.08 14.04 24.13
C GLN A 46 -8.23 13.72 22.88
N VAL A 47 -7.45 12.64 22.89
CA VAL A 47 -6.67 12.19 21.71
C VAL A 47 -7.35 11.00 21.05
N GLU A 48 -7.83 11.21 19.84
CA GLU A 48 -8.46 10.17 19.02
C GLU A 48 -7.49 9.74 17.91
N LEU A 49 -7.25 8.41 17.80
CA LEU A 49 -6.53 7.84 16.66
C LEU A 49 -7.51 7.31 15.63
N ILE A 50 -7.39 7.78 14.40
CA ILE A 50 -8.19 7.39 13.24
C ILE A 50 -7.29 6.60 12.28
N SER A 51 -7.73 5.43 11.83
CA SER A 51 -7.01 4.67 10.81
C SER A 51 -7.41 5.19 9.42
N GLY A 52 -6.44 5.75 8.73
CA GLY A 52 -6.58 6.25 7.37
C GLY A 52 -6.19 5.22 6.31
N PRO A 53 -6.17 5.61 5.02
CA PRO A 53 -5.79 4.73 3.93
C PRO A 53 -4.29 4.41 4.01
N GLY A 54 -3.95 3.16 4.27
CA GLY A 54 -2.55 2.71 4.40
C GLY A 54 -2.27 1.37 3.75
N CYS A 55 -3.29 0.78 3.11
CA CYS A 55 -3.21 -0.52 2.45
C CYS A 55 -3.54 -0.37 0.96
N PRO A 56 -2.58 -0.57 0.02
CA PRO A 56 -2.85 -0.43 -1.41
C PRO A 56 -3.91 -1.42 -1.90
N VAL A 57 -3.96 -2.62 -1.34
CA VAL A 57 -4.98 -3.63 -1.66
C VAL A 57 -6.38 -3.14 -1.28
N CYS A 58 -6.53 -2.52 -0.10
CA CYS A 58 -7.81 -2.04 0.41
C CYS A 58 -8.41 -0.90 -0.43
N VAL A 59 -7.58 -0.14 -1.14
CA VAL A 59 -8.00 0.96 -2.01
C VAL A 59 -8.00 0.59 -3.49
N THR A 60 -7.76 -0.68 -3.82
CA THR A 60 -7.86 -1.20 -5.18
C THR A 60 -9.32 -1.37 -5.56
N GLN A 61 -9.70 -0.86 -6.72
CA GLN A 61 -11.07 -0.93 -7.22
C GLN A 61 -11.45 -2.37 -7.59
N VAL A 62 -12.72 -2.73 -7.38
CA VAL A 62 -13.26 -4.07 -7.70
C VAL A 62 -13.05 -4.40 -9.19
N GLY A 63 -13.26 -3.45 -10.09
CA GLY A 63 -13.07 -3.64 -11.53
C GLY A 63 -11.65 -4.06 -11.93
N PHE A 64 -10.62 -3.71 -11.13
CA PHE A 64 -9.25 -4.18 -11.35
C PHE A 64 -9.13 -5.70 -11.12
N ILE A 65 -9.81 -6.22 -10.11
CA ILE A 65 -9.86 -7.67 -9.85
C ILE A 65 -10.67 -8.38 -10.94
N ASP A 66 -11.79 -7.79 -11.37
CA ASP A 66 -12.62 -8.34 -12.45
C ASP A 66 -11.82 -8.43 -13.76
N GLU A 67 -11.04 -7.40 -14.09
CA GLU A 67 -10.16 -7.41 -15.26
C GLU A 67 -9.08 -8.49 -15.16
N ALA A 68 -8.46 -8.65 -14.01
CA ALA A 68 -7.47 -9.70 -13.78
C ALA A 68 -8.07 -11.10 -13.91
N VAL A 69 -9.29 -11.31 -13.41
CA VAL A 69 -10.05 -12.57 -13.55
C VAL A 69 -10.40 -12.82 -15.02
N TYR A 70 -10.87 -11.80 -15.74
CA TYR A 70 -11.17 -11.88 -17.17
C TYR A 70 -9.94 -12.28 -18.00
N LEU A 71 -8.80 -11.62 -17.79
CA LEU A 71 -7.54 -11.95 -18.45
C LEU A 71 -7.12 -13.40 -18.19
N ALA A 72 -7.31 -13.89 -16.97
CA ALA A 72 -6.92 -15.24 -16.60
C ALA A 72 -7.83 -16.32 -17.21
N LEU A 73 -9.15 -16.12 -17.19
CA LEU A 73 -10.14 -17.13 -17.63
C LEU A 73 -10.42 -17.07 -19.12
N GLU A 74 -10.61 -15.86 -19.67
CA GLU A 74 -11.08 -15.69 -21.05
C GLU A 74 -9.92 -15.51 -22.04
N CYS A 75 -8.82 -14.87 -21.60
CA CYS A 75 -7.66 -14.67 -22.45
C CYS A 75 -6.55 -15.70 -22.24
N GLY A 76 -6.66 -16.59 -21.26
CA GLY A 76 -5.68 -17.63 -20.96
C GLY A 76 -4.33 -17.09 -20.44
N VAL A 77 -4.31 -15.85 -19.96
CA VAL A 77 -3.12 -15.18 -19.45
C VAL A 77 -2.73 -15.75 -18.08
N THR A 78 -1.45 -15.96 -17.85
CA THR A 78 -0.94 -16.27 -16.51
C THR A 78 -0.83 -15.00 -15.67
N ILE A 79 -1.66 -14.91 -14.64
CA ILE A 79 -1.63 -13.80 -13.68
C ILE A 79 -0.59 -14.07 -12.60
N CYS A 80 0.41 -13.21 -12.52
CA CYS A 80 1.36 -13.18 -11.39
C CYS A 80 0.95 -12.06 -10.41
N THR A 81 0.91 -12.38 -9.12
CA THR A 81 0.43 -11.43 -8.10
C THR A 81 1.03 -11.71 -6.73
N PHE A 82 0.98 -10.73 -5.85
CA PHE A 82 1.24 -10.95 -4.42
C PHE A 82 0.12 -11.79 -3.77
N GLY A 83 0.47 -12.53 -2.74
CA GLY A 83 -0.43 -13.51 -2.13
C GLY A 83 -1.69 -12.91 -1.49
N ASP A 84 -1.62 -11.67 -1.02
CA ASP A 84 -2.72 -10.93 -0.40
C ASP A 84 -3.84 -10.58 -1.39
N LEU A 85 -3.51 -10.35 -2.68
CA LEU A 85 -4.50 -10.07 -3.72
C LEU A 85 -5.33 -11.29 -4.14
N VAL A 86 -4.82 -12.49 -3.96
CA VAL A 86 -5.46 -13.73 -4.48
C VAL A 86 -6.87 -13.94 -3.94
N ARG A 87 -7.11 -13.50 -2.70
CA ARG A 87 -8.42 -13.65 -2.02
C ARG A 87 -9.29 -12.40 -2.05
N VAL A 88 -8.82 -11.33 -2.64
CA VAL A 88 -9.62 -10.10 -2.76
C VAL A 88 -10.80 -10.37 -3.67
N PRO A 89 -12.04 -10.07 -3.23
CA PRO A 89 -13.21 -10.33 -4.04
C PRO A 89 -13.30 -9.34 -5.21
N GLY A 90 -13.56 -9.89 -6.41
CA GLY A 90 -14.12 -9.14 -7.52
C GLY A 90 -15.65 -9.06 -7.43
N THR A 91 -16.31 -8.63 -8.48
CA THR A 91 -17.79 -8.58 -8.55
C THR A 91 -18.41 -9.98 -8.45
N GLU A 92 -17.86 -10.93 -9.16
CA GLU A 92 -18.39 -12.31 -9.18
C GLU A 92 -17.49 -13.29 -8.43
N MET A 93 -16.18 -13.12 -8.53
CA MET A 93 -15.21 -14.04 -7.91
C MET A 93 -13.86 -13.36 -7.65
N SER A 94 -13.06 -14.01 -6.81
CA SER A 94 -11.65 -13.66 -6.60
C SER A 94 -10.74 -14.43 -7.56
N LEU A 95 -9.44 -14.08 -7.59
CA LEU A 95 -8.44 -14.89 -8.31
C LEU A 95 -8.33 -16.32 -7.75
N ALA A 96 -8.59 -16.53 -6.44
CA ALA A 96 -8.67 -17.87 -5.87
C ALA A 96 -9.81 -18.68 -6.51
N GLY A 97 -11.01 -18.10 -6.65
CA GLY A 97 -12.12 -18.72 -7.33
C GLY A 97 -11.85 -18.96 -8.82
N ALA A 98 -11.15 -18.06 -9.49
CA ALA A 98 -10.73 -18.24 -10.87
C ALA A 98 -9.76 -19.45 -11.03
N ARG A 99 -8.84 -19.66 -10.08
CA ARG A 99 -7.96 -20.84 -10.07
C ARG A 99 -8.74 -22.15 -9.98
N GLU A 100 -9.80 -22.20 -9.20
CA GLU A 100 -10.68 -23.40 -9.11
C GLU A 100 -11.37 -23.71 -10.44
N LYS A 101 -11.55 -22.68 -11.29
CA LYS A 101 -12.08 -22.80 -12.66
C LYS A 101 -11.01 -23.03 -13.73
N GLY A 102 -9.75 -23.22 -13.33
CA GLY A 102 -8.65 -23.53 -14.23
C GLY A 102 -7.77 -22.34 -14.65
N ALA A 103 -8.01 -21.13 -14.10
CA ALA A 103 -7.17 -19.99 -14.38
C ALA A 103 -5.72 -20.19 -13.86
N LYS A 104 -4.75 -19.73 -14.63
CA LYS A 104 -3.35 -19.73 -14.24
C LYS A 104 -3.05 -18.52 -13.37
N VAL A 105 -2.98 -18.71 -12.06
CA VAL A 105 -2.65 -17.66 -11.09
C VAL A 105 -1.42 -18.08 -10.26
N ARG A 106 -0.36 -17.32 -10.33
CA ARG A 106 0.91 -17.58 -9.66
C ARG A 106 1.19 -16.52 -8.59
N ILE A 107 1.48 -16.98 -7.39
CA ILE A 107 1.94 -16.11 -6.30
C ILE A 107 3.44 -15.89 -6.47
N VAL A 108 3.84 -14.62 -6.46
CA VAL A 108 5.24 -14.17 -6.53
C VAL A 108 5.52 -13.20 -5.37
N TYR A 109 6.80 -13.02 -5.04
CA TYR A 109 7.23 -12.11 -3.97
C TYR A 109 7.80 -10.80 -4.51
N SER A 110 8.03 -10.73 -5.82
CA SER A 110 8.59 -9.57 -6.51
C SER A 110 8.06 -9.49 -7.94
N PRO A 111 7.88 -8.27 -8.51
CA PRO A 111 7.63 -8.10 -9.94
C PRO A 111 8.73 -8.72 -10.83
N VAL A 112 9.97 -8.76 -10.34
CA VAL A 112 11.09 -9.37 -11.05
C VAL A 112 10.96 -10.89 -11.12
N ASP A 113 10.32 -11.53 -10.13
CA ASP A 113 10.04 -12.97 -10.19
C ASP A 113 9.01 -13.28 -11.30
N ALA A 114 8.04 -12.36 -11.51
CA ALA A 114 7.06 -12.49 -12.60
C ALA A 114 7.72 -12.29 -13.98
N GLU A 115 8.63 -11.34 -14.10
CA GLU A 115 9.43 -11.13 -15.31
C GLU A 115 10.30 -12.36 -15.61
N GLN A 116 10.99 -12.89 -14.61
CA GLN A 116 11.79 -14.11 -14.77
C GLN A 116 10.92 -15.31 -15.17
N TYR A 117 9.72 -15.43 -14.60
CA TYR A 117 8.77 -16.46 -15.00
C TYR A 117 8.38 -16.32 -16.48
N ALA A 118 8.10 -15.11 -16.97
CA ALA A 118 7.80 -14.88 -18.38
C ALA A 118 8.97 -15.27 -19.30
N LYS A 119 10.21 -15.00 -18.85
CA LYS A 119 11.43 -15.39 -19.57
C LYS A 119 11.59 -16.90 -19.67
N ASP A 120 11.26 -17.64 -18.60
CA ASP A 120 11.36 -19.09 -18.53
C ASP A 120 10.20 -19.80 -19.27
N HIS A 121 9.11 -19.10 -19.58
CA HIS A 121 7.90 -19.60 -20.21
C HIS A 121 7.48 -18.74 -21.43
N PRO A 122 8.28 -18.74 -22.49
CA PRO A 122 8.06 -17.88 -23.65
C PRO A 122 6.73 -18.15 -24.40
N GLU A 123 6.13 -19.32 -24.17
CA GLU A 123 4.83 -19.72 -24.72
C GLU A 123 3.63 -19.15 -23.93
N GLU A 124 3.85 -18.62 -22.73
CA GLU A 124 2.78 -18.04 -21.90
C GLU A 124 2.79 -16.51 -21.96
N GLN A 125 1.60 -15.92 -22.05
CA GLN A 125 1.43 -14.49 -21.78
C GLN A 125 1.34 -14.28 -20.28
N VAL A 126 2.17 -13.43 -19.73
CA VAL A 126 2.28 -13.19 -18.30
C VAL A 126 1.93 -11.75 -17.96
N VAL A 127 0.97 -11.57 -17.04
CA VAL A 127 0.61 -10.25 -16.53
C VAL A 127 0.85 -10.22 -15.02
N PHE A 128 1.67 -9.27 -14.57
CA PHE A 128 1.85 -9.00 -13.15
C PHE A 128 0.88 -7.92 -12.68
N LEU A 129 0.19 -8.18 -11.57
CA LEU A 129 -0.71 -7.22 -10.92
C LEU A 129 0.11 -6.24 -10.08
N ALA A 130 0.38 -5.07 -10.63
CA ALA A 130 1.16 -4.03 -9.96
C ALA A 130 0.26 -3.18 -9.05
N VAL A 131 0.07 -3.65 -7.83
CA VAL A 131 -0.68 -2.95 -6.77
C VAL A 131 0.29 -2.48 -5.70
N GLY A 132 0.27 -1.19 -5.38
CA GLY A 132 1.18 -0.63 -4.38
C GLY A 132 1.13 0.88 -4.31
N PHE A 133 1.97 1.40 -3.44
CA PHE A 133 2.28 2.83 -3.30
C PHE A 133 3.72 3.10 -3.78
N GLU A 134 4.28 4.24 -3.42
CA GLU A 134 5.63 4.68 -3.80
C GLU A 134 6.72 3.66 -3.45
N THR A 135 6.52 2.89 -2.38
CA THR A 135 7.50 1.89 -1.92
C THR A 135 7.63 0.68 -2.83
N THR A 136 6.59 0.32 -3.60
CA THR A 136 6.56 -0.87 -4.47
C THR A 136 6.69 -0.51 -5.95
N THR A 137 6.32 0.69 -6.35
CA THR A 137 6.39 1.15 -7.75
C THR A 137 7.77 1.03 -8.38
N PRO A 138 8.90 1.34 -7.69
CA PRO A 138 10.24 1.19 -8.27
C PRO A 138 10.56 -0.24 -8.72
N ALA A 139 10.13 -1.25 -7.96
CA ALA A 139 10.35 -2.66 -8.34
C ALA A 139 9.55 -3.05 -9.59
N SER A 140 8.32 -2.54 -9.75
CA SER A 140 7.51 -2.74 -10.96
C SER A 140 8.16 -2.09 -12.19
N CYS A 141 8.68 -0.87 -12.04
CA CYS A 141 9.42 -0.18 -13.11
C CYS A 141 10.71 -0.95 -13.48
N LEU A 142 11.42 -1.48 -12.49
CA LEU A 142 12.61 -2.29 -12.73
C LEU A 142 12.29 -3.56 -13.54
N ALA A 143 11.19 -4.25 -13.21
CA ALA A 143 10.77 -5.45 -13.94
C ALA A 143 10.44 -5.14 -15.41
N VAL A 144 9.73 -4.03 -15.68
CA VAL A 144 9.44 -3.60 -17.06
C VAL A 144 10.71 -3.24 -17.82
N ARG A 145 11.63 -2.50 -17.18
CA ARG A 145 12.91 -2.16 -17.80
C ARG A 145 13.70 -3.41 -18.15
N LYS A 146 13.80 -4.35 -17.22
CA LYS A 146 14.52 -5.61 -17.43
C LYS A 146 13.88 -6.44 -18.54
N ALA A 147 12.54 -6.56 -18.57
CA ALA A 147 11.83 -7.25 -19.64
C ALA A 147 12.12 -6.61 -21.02
N SER A 148 12.17 -5.27 -21.08
CA SER A 148 12.52 -4.55 -22.31
C SER A 148 13.97 -4.79 -22.73
N GLU A 149 14.93 -4.77 -21.80
CA GLU A 149 16.35 -5.05 -22.05
C GLU A 149 16.56 -6.50 -22.53
N ASP A 150 15.80 -7.44 -22.00
CA ASP A 150 15.82 -8.87 -22.39
C ASP A 150 14.98 -9.17 -23.65
N GLY A 151 14.29 -8.17 -24.22
CA GLY A 151 13.46 -8.31 -25.42
C GLY A 151 12.22 -9.17 -25.24
N LEU A 152 11.69 -9.28 -24.00
CA LEU A 152 10.48 -10.06 -23.73
C LEU A 152 9.24 -9.38 -24.35
N THR A 153 8.44 -10.16 -25.06
CA THR A 153 7.18 -9.71 -25.69
C THR A 153 5.94 -10.30 -25.02
N ASN A 154 6.16 -11.18 -24.04
CA ASN A 154 5.12 -11.93 -23.33
C ASN A 154 4.94 -11.49 -21.86
N PHE A 155 5.49 -10.35 -21.45
CA PHE A 155 5.36 -9.79 -20.11
C PHE A 155 4.69 -8.41 -20.13
N ALA A 156 3.69 -8.22 -19.28
CA ALA A 156 3.01 -6.95 -19.10
C ALA A 156 2.64 -6.71 -17.63
N LEU A 157 2.29 -5.47 -17.31
CA LEU A 157 1.72 -5.09 -16.02
C LEU A 157 0.27 -4.67 -16.18
N LEU A 158 -0.61 -5.14 -15.29
CA LEU A 158 -1.89 -4.50 -15.02
C LEU A 158 -1.69 -3.60 -13.78
N VAL A 159 -1.86 -2.28 -13.96
CA VAL A 159 -1.34 -1.28 -13.00
C VAL A 159 -2.47 -0.66 -12.18
N ALA A 160 -2.37 -0.77 -10.86
CA ALA A 160 -3.19 -0.04 -9.89
C ALA A 160 -2.31 0.62 -8.81
N ASN A 161 -1.07 0.97 -9.15
CA ASN A 161 -0.22 1.76 -8.26
C ASN A 161 -0.85 3.12 -8.01
N LYS A 162 -0.75 3.59 -6.77
CA LYS A 162 -1.27 4.88 -6.32
C LYS A 162 -0.16 5.67 -5.63
N THR A 163 -0.35 6.98 -5.55
CA THR A 163 0.55 7.87 -4.84
C THR A 163 -0.18 8.54 -3.69
N MET A 164 0.53 8.77 -2.59
CA MET A 164 -0.05 9.31 -1.36
C MET A 164 -0.46 10.79 -1.42
N PRO A 165 0.19 11.68 -2.19
CA PRO A 165 -0.17 13.10 -2.20
C PRO A 165 -1.63 13.40 -2.49
N GLY A 166 -2.18 12.76 -3.52
CA GLY A 166 -3.61 12.90 -3.85
C GLY A 166 -4.54 12.40 -2.73
N ALA A 167 -4.13 11.35 -2.00
CA ALA A 167 -4.88 10.85 -0.87
C ALA A 167 -4.90 11.86 0.28
N TYR A 168 -3.77 12.48 0.62
CA TYR A 168 -3.70 13.50 1.67
C TYR A 168 -4.56 14.71 1.32
N ALA A 169 -4.47 15.21 0.09
CA ALA A 169 -5.30 16.32 -0.36
C ALA A 169 -6.80 16.02 -0.24
N ALA A 170 -7.21 14.80 -0.57
CA ALA A 170 -8.60 14.35 -0.45
C ALA A 170 -9.06 14.19 1.01
N LEU A 171 -8.13 13.95 1.93
CA LEU A 171 -8.39 13.77 3.37
C LEU A 171 -8.30 15.07 4.18
N LYS A 172 -7.99 16.20 3.54
CA LYS A 172 -7.90 17.49 4.21
C LYS A 172 -9.16 17.78 5.03
N GLY A 173 -8.99 18.14 6.30
CA GLY A 173 -10.08 18.43 7.25
C GLY A 173 -10.72 17.19 7.90
N SER A 174 -10.35 15.96 7.52
CA SER A 174 -10.86 14.75 8.16
C SER A 174 -10.17 14.44 9.51
N ALA A 175 -8.99 14.98 9.71
CA ALA A 175 -8.21 14.89 10.96
C ALA A 175 -7.50 16.22 11.23
N ASP A 176 -7.00 16.39 12.44
CA ASP A 176 -6.27 17.58 12.85
C ASP A 176 -4.75 17.41 12.64
N VAL A 177 -4.29 16.13 12.63
CA VAL A 177 -2.88 15.75 12.42
C VAL A 177 -2.83 14.46 11.61
N PHE A 178 -1.86 14.35 10.69
CA PHE A 178 -1.55 13.14 9.96
C PHE A 178 -0.20 12.55 10.40
N LEU A 179 -0.17 11.26 10.68
CA LEU A 179 1.08 10.50 10.82
C LEU A 179 1.49 9.97 9.44
N TYR A 180 2.38 10.67 8.76
CA TYR A 180 2.88 10.31 7.45
C TYR A 180 3.68 8.99 7.46
N PRO A 181 3.60 8.19 6.39
CA PRO A 181 4.30 6.91 6.31
C PRO A 181 5.79 7.11 6.09
N GLY A 182 6.60 6.79 7.07
CA GLY A 182 8.06 6.94 7.02
C GLY A 182 8.71 6.20 5.85
N HIS A 183 8.20 5.04 5.45
CA HIS A 183 8.71 4.29 4.29
C HIS A 183 8.50 5.05 2.96
N VAL A 184 7.36 5.72 2.76
CA VAL A 184 7.12 6.55 1.58
C VAL A 184 8.08 7.73 1.58
N ASN A 185 8.19 8.44 2.71
CA ASN A 185 9.06 9.61 2.83
C ASN A 185 10.56 9.25 2.68
N ALA A 186 10.95 8.02 3.03
CA ALA A 186 12.31 7.53 2.77
C ALA A 186 12.61 7.40 1.26
N ILE A 187 11.60 7.19 0.43
CA ILE A 187 11.74 7.11 -1.04
C ILE A 187 11.61 8.50 -1.67
N THR A 188 10.60 9.28 -1.26
CA THR A 188 10.19 10.52 -1.93
C THR A 188 10.75 11.79 -1.31
N GLY A 189 11.35 11.72 -0.10
CA GLY A 189 11.72 12.89 0.70
C GLY A 189 10.54 13.48 1.45
N THR A 190 10.76 14.60 2.15
CA THR A 190 9.76 15.28 2.99
C THR A 190 9.16 16.53 2.35
N GLU A 191 9.76 17.03 1.26
CA GLU A 191 9.36 18.30 0.62
C GLU A 191 7.86 18.34 0.28
N LEU A 192 7.32 17.20 -0.17
CA LEU A 192 5.90 17.11 -0.49
C LEU A 192 5.01 17.19 0.77
N CYS A 193 5.42 16.56 1.88
CA CYS A 193 4.69 16.68 3.14
C CYS A 193 4.73 18.12 3.66
N GLU A 194 5.86 18.80 3.52
CA GLU A 194 6.02 20.20 3.89
C GLU A 194 5.09 21.10 3.08
N SER A 195 5.03 20.92 1.75
CA SER A 195 4.10 21.67 0.91
C SER A 195 2.63 21.44 1.25
N LEU A 196 2.26 20.19 1.62
CA LEU A 196 0.91 19.87 2.06
C LEU A 196 0.55 20.54 3.39
N VAL A 197 1.51 20.64 4.31
CA VAL A 197 1.33 21.38 5.57
C VAL A 197 1.09 22.86 5.30
N ASP A 198 1.84 23.47 4.38
CA ASP A 198 1.65 24.87 3.95
C ASP A 198 0.26 25.08 3.33
N GLU A 199 -0.29 24.07 2.64
CA GLU A 199 -1.66 24.06 2.12
C GLU A 199 -2.73 23.78 3.18
N GLY A 200 -2.34 23.54 4.44
CA GLY A 200 -3.25 23.26 5.57
C GLY A 200 -3.69 21.80 5.69
N VAL A 201 -2.87 20.88 5.23
CA VAL A 201 -2.93 19.45 5.53
C VAL A 201 -1.92 19.18 6.64
N SER A 202 -2.35 19.25 7.88
CA SER A 202 -1.48 19.12 9.07
C SER A 202 -1.42 17.69 9.60
#